data_bbf2deb7e23508e35d5e90cf29184a54
#
_entry.id   bbf2deb7e23508e35d5e90cf29184a54
#
_cell.length_a   1.000
_cell.length_b   1.000
_cell.length_c   1.000
_cell.angle_alpha   90.00
_cell.angle_beta   90.00
_cell.angle_gamma   90.00
#
_symmetry.space_group_name_H-M   'P 1'
#
loop_
_entity.id
_entity.type
_entity.pdbx_description
1 polymer ?
#
loop_
_entity_poly.entity_id
_entity_poly.type
_entity_poly.pdbx_seq_one_letter_code
_entity_poly.pdbx_strand_id
1 'polypeptide(L)'
;GLLGFRLFLVMPETQARLEQVKTLDELRQFTIGQSASWSDVRILQGAGFKLVLADAYTPLFSMLGGRRFDLFARGAIEIEAEWRANRENVPGMLIEKRFVLHYPMPRYFFVPRTPEGERMAERIEDGLQRLRVSGEFERRYQAWKKLVLGGLQLPGRTVFRLPNPELSPEAPSDKFWWDDLGAELATPR
;
A
#
# COMPACT_ATOMS: atom_id res chain seq x y z
N GLY A 1 -0.95 6.66 -7.63
CA GLY A 1 -1.78 6.53 -6.43
C GLY A 1 -1.03 5.95 -5.24
N LEU A 2 -1.51 6.24 -4.03
CA LEU A 2 -0.83 5.82 -2.79
C LEU A 2 -1.05 4.35 -2.42
N LEU A 3 -2.00 3.65 -3.04
CA LEU A 3 -2.34 2.27 -2.67
C LEU A 3 -1.17 1.30 -2.84
N GLY A 4 -0.29 1.56 -3.81
CA GLY A 4 0.89 0.73 -4.07
C GLY A 4 2.02 0.86 -3.05
N PHE A 5 1.93 1.78 -2.09
CA PHE A 5 2.90 1.90 -1.01
C PHE A 5 2.47 1.04 0.17
N ARG A 6 3.26 0.03 0.50
CA ARG A 6 2.98 -0.93 1.58
C ARG A 6 3.98 -0.78 2.71
N LEU A 7 3.44 -0.60 3.90
CA LEU A 7 4.17 -0.72 5.16
C LEU A 7 3.78 -2.04 5.83
N PHE A 8 4.44 -2.38 6.93
CA PHE A 8 4.20 -3.63 7.61
C PHE A 8 3.70 -3.42 9.04
N LEU A 9 2.66 -4.17 9.42
CA LEU A 9 2.41 -4.46 10.83
C LEU A 9 3.27 -5.66 11.22
N VAL A 10 3.92 -5.57 12.38
CA VAL A 10 4.84 -6.58 12.88
C VAL A 10 4.73 -6.74 14.39
N MET A 11 5.26 -7.84 14.90
CA MET A 11 5.50 -8.02 16.33
C MET A 11 6.91 -7.53 16.72
N PRO A 12 7.18 -7.21 18.00
CA PRO A 12 8.46 -6.64 18.45
C PRO A 12 9.68 -7.46 18.06
N GLU A 13 9.58 -8.77 18.12
CA GLU A 13 10.68 -9.70 17.77
C GLU A 13 11.02 -9.61 16.27
N THR A 14 9.99 -9.46 15.43
CA THR A 14 10.17 -9.29 13.99
C THR A 14 10.81 -7.92 13.71
N GLN A 15 10.41 -6.85 14.41
CA GLN A 15 11.05 -5.54 14.29
C GLN A 15 12.55 -5.62 14.59
N ALA A 16 12.94 -6.30 15.66
CA ALA A 16 14.36 -6.49 16.04
C ALA A 16 15.15 -7.24 14.94
N ARG A 17 14.57 -8.27 14.34
CA ARG A 17 15.20 -9.00 13.22
C ARG A 17 15.32 -8.13 11.96
N LEU A 18 14.35 -7.27 11.70
CA LEU A 18 14.35 -6.37 10.55
C LEU A 18 15.45 -5.28 10.63
N GLU A 19 15.97 -4.97 11.83
CA GLU A 19 17.06 -4.02 12.00
C GLU A 19 18.35 -4.45 11.27
N GLN A 20 18.53 -5.74 11.05
CA GLN A 20 19.69 -6.29 10.34
C GLN A 20 19.50 -6.34 8.81
N VAL A 21 18.27 -6.19 8.32
CA VAL A 21 17.94 -6.27 6.90
C VAL A 21 18.46 -5.03 6.15
N LYS A 22 19.16 -5.25 5.05
CA LYS A 22 19.73 -4.20 4.19
C LYS A 22 19.28 -4.32 2.74
N THR A 23 18.89 -5.52 2.31
CA THR A 23 18.56 -5.83 0.92
C THR A 23 17.15 -6.39 0.80
N LEU A 24 16.62 -6.35 -0.42
CA LEU A 24 15.34 -6.98 -0.74
C LEU A 24 15.37 -8.50 -0.56
N ASP A 25 16.52 -9.13 -0.88
CA ASP A 25 16.68 -10.59 -0.73
C ASP A 25 16.63 -11.01 0.74
N GLU A 26 17.20 -10.23 1.63
CA GLU A 26 17.09 -10.46 3.07
C GLU A 26 15.66 -10.24 3.56
N LEU A 27 14.94 -9.23 3.04
CA LEU A 27 13.52 -9.00 3.38
C LEU A 27 12.64 -10.16 2.90
N ARG A 28 12.96 -10.81 1.78
CA ARG A 28 12.25 -11.99 1.24
C ARG A 28 12.34 -13.23 2.15
N GLN A 29 13.25 -13.24 3.13
CA GLN A 29 13.31 -14.34 4.11
C GLN A 29 12.16 -14.29 5.12
N PHE A 30 11.45 -13.17 5.22
CA PHE A 30 10.28 -13.01 6.08
C PHE A 30 9.02 -13.42 5.34
N THR A 31 8.10 -14.06 6.07
CA THR A 31 6.79 -14.44 5.54
C THR A 31 5.81 -13.28 5.63
N ILE A 32 4.96 -13.11 4.59
CA ILE A 32 3.96 -12.05 4.54
C ILE A 32 2.56 -12.67 4.65
N GLY A 33 1.75 -12.18 5.60
CA GLY A 33 0.33 -12.50 5.68
C GLY A 33 -0.49 -11.69 4.68
N GLN A 34 -1.41 -12.37 3.95
CA GLN A 34 -2.30 -11.74 2.97
C GLN A 34 -3.65 -12.46 2.92
N SER A 35 -4.72 -11.75 2.51
CA SER A 35 -5.95 -12.45 2.14
C SER A 35 -5.80 -13.04 0.74
N ALA A 36 -6.26 -14.28 0.57
CA ALA A 36 -6.16 -15.01 -0.69
C ALA A 36 -6.85 -14.30 -1.89
N SER A 37 -7.86 -13.46 -1.59
CA SER A 37 -8.60 -12.70 -2.60
C SER A 37 -7.96 -11.38 -3.03
N TRP A 38 -6.84 -10.97 -2.41
CA TRP A 38 -6.23 -9.68 -2.73
C TRP A 38 -5.31 -9.76 -3.95
N SER A 39 -5.38 -8.74 -4.78
CA SER A 39 -4.53 -8.61 -5.98
C SER A 39 -3.03 -8.56 -5.68
N ASP A 40 -2.65 -8.12 -4.48
CA ASP A 40 -1.27 -8.10 -3.99
C ASP A 40 -0.61 -9.47 -3.98
N VAL A 41 -1.40 -10.55 -3.82
CA VAL A 41 -0.88 -11.92 -3.73
C VAL A 41 0.01 -12.24 -4.91
N ARG A 42 -0.46 -11.97 -6.13
CA ARG A 42 0.32 -12.25 -7.35
C ARG A 42 1.57 -11.39 -7.47
N ILE A 43 1.47 -10.11 -7.05
CA ILE A 43 2.59 -9.18 -7.07
C ILE A 43 3.70 -9.65 -6.13
N LEU A 44 3.32 -9.97 -4.89
CA LEU A 44 4.27 -10.38 -3.85
C LEU A 44 4.88 -11.76 -4.15
N GLN A 45 4.08 -12.72 -4.63
CA GLN A 45 4.58 -14.03 -5.07
C GLN A 45 5.52 -13.89 -6.25
N GLY A 46 5.15 -13.11 -7.26
CA GLY A 46 6.00 -12.83 -8.43
C GLY A 46 7.30 -12.12 -8.06
N ALA A 47 7.31 -11.35 -6.97
CA ALA A 47 8.50 -10.73 -6.41
C ALA A 47 9.33 -11.66 -5.50
N GLY A 48 8.94 -12.93 -5.33
CA GLY A 48 9.70 -13.94 -4.59
C GLY A 48 9.43 -13.98 -3.07
N PHE A 49 8.37 -13.33 -2.59
CA PHE A 49 7.99 -13.44 -1.18
C PHE A 49 7.22 -14.71 -0.87
N LYS A 50 7.43 -15.26 0.32
CA LYS A 50 6.64 -16.37 0.87
C LYS A 50 5.40 -15.82 1.54
N LEU A 51 4.20 -16.28 1.12
CA LEU A 51 2.93 -15.80 1.65
C LEU A 51 2.27 -16.85 2.55
N VAL A 52 1.66 -16.37 3.62
CA VAL A 52 0.68 -17.09 4.42
C VAL A 52 -0.68 -16.49 4.11
N LEU A 53 -1.56 -17.28 3.50
CA LEU A 53 -2.85 -16.82 3.03
C LEU A 53 -3.95 -17.15 4.03
N ALA A 54 -4.91 -16.24 4.17
CA ALA A 54 -6.15 -16.43 4.90
C ALA A 54 -7.34 -16.11 4.01
N ASP A 55 -8.48 -16.76 4.25
CA ASP A 55 -9.69 -16.55 3.46
C ASP A 55 -10.39 -15.21 3.80
N ALA A 56 -10.09 -14.64 4.97
CA ALA A 56 -10.70 -13.41 5.44
C ALA A 56 -9.68 -12.42 6.04
N TYR A 57 -10.04 -11.14 6.05
CA TYR A 57 -9.21 -10.04 6.55
C TYR A 57 -9.02 -10.07 8.08
N THR A 58 -10.11 -10.21 8.82
CA THR A 58 -10.08 -10.07 10.29
C THR A 58 -9.15 -11.06 10.98
N PRO A 59 -9.09 -12.36 10.60
CA PRO A 59 -8.18 -13.32 11.22
C PRO A 59 -6.69 -13.00 11.05
N LEU A 60 -6.29 -12.23 10.05
CA LEU A 60 -4.89 -11.90 9.80
C LEU A 60 -4.23 -11.18 10.97
N PHE A 61 -4.96 -10.36 11.72
CA PHE A 61 -4.43 -9.68 12.90
C PHE A 61 -4.10 -10.67 14.03
N SER A 62 -4.99 -11.59 14.34
CA SER A 62 -4.73 -12.63 15.34
C SER A 62 -3.65 -13.61 14.89
N MET A 63 -3.55 -13.89 13.59
CA MET A 63 -2.49 -14.71 13.02
C MET A 63 -1.12 -14.04 13.15
N LEU A 64 -1.04 -12.70 12.95
CA LEU A 64 0.18 -11.93 13.21
C LEU A 64 0.57 -12.02 14.69
N GLY A 65 -0.36 -11.77 15.59
CA GLY A 65 -0.14 -11.91 17.04
C GLY A 65 0.29 -13.33 17.44
N GLY A 66 -0.26 -14.36 16.80
CA GLY A 66 0.11 -15.77 16.93
C GLY A 66 1.37 -16.18 16.16
N ARG A 67 2.10 -15.24 15.55
CA ARG A 67 3.36 -15.46 14.80
C ARG A 67 3.24 -16.49 13.67
N ARG A 68 2.07 -16.53 13.02
CA ARG A 68 1.85 -17.42 11.87
C ARG A 68 2.56 -16.90 10.61
N PHE A 69 2.91 -15.63 10.60
CA PHE A 69 3.74 -14.95 9.61
C PHE A 69 4.47 -13.75 10.26
N ASP A 70 5.48 -13.23 9.60
CA ASP A 70 6.34 -12.17 10.13
C ASP A 70 5.80 -10.76 9.87
N LEU A 71 5.30 -10.52 8.67
CA LEU A 71 4.94 -9.20 8.14
C LEU A 71 3.48 -9.19 7.68
N PHE A 72 2.71 -8.19 8.07
CA PHE A 72 1.39 -7.96 7.50
C PHE A 72 1.45 -6.71 6.63
N ALA A 73 1.51 -6.88 5.31
CA ALA A 73 1.65 -5.77 4.37
C ALA A 73 0.32 -5.03 4.19
N ARG A 74 0.30 -3.73 4.56
CA ARG A 74 -0.88 -2.87 4.48
C ARG A 74 -0.60 -1.60 3.70
N GLY A 75 -1.62 -1.05 3.04
CA GLY A 75 -1.49 0.22 2.35
C GLY A 75 -1.11 1.36 3.29
N ALA A 76 -0.22 2.26 2.86
CA ALA A 76 0.19 3.42 3.66
C ALA A 76 -1.03 4.27 4.11
N ILE A 77 -2.09 4.30 3.32
CA ILE A 77 -3.34 5.02 3.62
C ILE A 77 -4.30 4.27 4.55
N GLU A 78 -3.99 3.03 4.93
CA GLU A 78 -4.85 2.14 5.70
C GLU A 78 -4.22 1.77 7.04
N ILE A 79 -2.92 1.54 7.04
CA ILE A 79 -2.19 0.86 8.11
C ILE A 79 -2.33 1.53 9.49
N GLU A 80 -2.36 2.86 9.56
CA GLU A 80 -2.47 3.55 10.85
C GLU A 80 -3.84 3.35 11.49
N ALA A 81 -4.91 3.48 10.71
CA ALA A 81 -6.28 3.24 11.18
C ALA A 81 -6.47 1.79 11.61
N GLU A 82 -5.93 0.84 10.85
CA GLU A 82 -5.98 -0.58 11.15
C GLU A 82 -5.18 -0.95 12.40
N TRP A 83 -4.00 -0.37 12.57
CA TRP A 83 -3.21 -0.53 13.79
C TRP A 83 -3.97 -0.02 15.02
N ARG A 84 -4.54 1.18 14.94
CA ARG A 84 -5.33 1.77 16.04
C ARG A 84 -6.52 0.90 16.42
N ALA A 85 -7.23 0.36 15.42
CA ALA A 85 -8.41 -0.48 15.62
C ALA A 85 -8.10 -1.85 16.23
N ASN A 86 -6.89 -2.39 16.01
CA ASN A 86 -6.56 -3.77 16.39
C ASN A 86 -5.49 -3.90 17.49
N ARG A 87 -4.82 -2.82 17.89
CA ARG A 87 -3.70 -2.87 18.84
C ARG A 87 -4.07 -3.42 20.23
N GLU A 88 -5.32 -3.24 20.65
CA GLU A 88 -5.81 -3.77 21.93
C GLU A 88 -6.04 -5.28 21.86
N ASN A 89 -6.48 -5.79 20.70
CA ASN A 89 -6.70 -7.21 20.45
C ASN A 89 -5.39 -7.96 20.13
N VAL A 90 -4.35 -7.24 19.69
CA VAL A 90 -3.03 -7.79 19.37
C VAL A 90 -1.96 -6.96 20.12
N PRO A 91 -1.81 -7.19 21.43
CA PRO A 91 -0.86 -6.46 22.25
C PRO A 91 0.58 -6.57 21.72
N GLY A 92 1.26 -5.45 21.64
CA GLY A 92 2.63 -5.37 21.11
C GLY A 92 2.73 -5.21 19.59
N MET A 93 1.62 -5.34 18.84
CA MET A 93 1.63 -5.05 17.40
C MET A 93 2.06 -3.60 17.14
N LEU A 94 2.97 -3.41 16.20
CA LEU A 94 3.50 -2.09 15.84
C LEU A 94 3.61 -1.92 14.32
N ILE A 95 3.67 -0.68 13.87
CA ILE A 95 4.00 -0.34 12.49
C ILE A 95 5.52 -0.36 12.35
N GLU A 96 6.02 -1.22 11.46
CA GLU A 96 7.45 -1.35 11.16
C GLU A 96 8.02 0.01 10.71
N LYS A 97 9.29 0.31 11.04
CA LYS A 97 9.84 1.67 10.98
C LYS A 97 10.80 1.94 9.82
N ARG A 98 11.26 0.92 9.09
CA ARG A 98 12.42 1.03 8.20
C ARG A 98 12.11 0.89 6.71
N PHE A 99 11.05 0.17 6.36
CA PHE A 99 10.83 -0.24 4.98
C PHE A 99 9.51 0.26 4.43
N VAL A 100 9.49 0.42 3.11
CA VAL A 100 8.30 0.57 2.29
C VAL A 100 8.47 -0.35 1.09
N LEU A 101 7.50 -1.21 0.80
CA LEU A 101 7.39 -1.82 -0.52
C LEU A 101 6.56 -0.90 -1.40
N HIS A 102 6.99 -0.73 -2.64
CA HIS A 102 6.23 -0.01 -3.64
C HIS A 102 6.08 -0.84 -4.91
N TYR A 103 4.86 -0.94 -5.39
CA TYR A 103 4.52 -1.47 -6.71
C TYR A 103 3.37 -0.68 -7.31
N PRO A 104 3.34 -0.49 -8.66
CA PRO A 104 2.24 0.19 -9.32
C PRO A 104 0.92 -0.51 -9.02
N MET A 105 -0.05 0.22 -8.47
CA MET A 105 -1.37 -0.31 -8.12
C MET A 105 -2.45 0.75 -8.40
N PRO A 106 -2.80 0.96 -9.68
CA PRO A 106 -3.79 1.96 -10.07
C PRO A 106 -5.19 1.52 -9.65
N ARG A 107 -6.05 2.49 -9.42
CA ARG A 107 -7.50 2.30 -9.25
C ARG A 107 -8.24 2.88 -10.45
N TYR A 108 -9.27 2.17 -10.88
CA TYR A 108 -10.09 2.55 -12.00
C TYR A 108 -11.55 2.67 -11.59
N PHE A 109 -12.28 3.53 -12.28
CA PHE A 109 -13.74 3.50 -12.28
C PHE A 109 -14.18 2.41 -13.26
N PHE A 110 -15.15 1.62 -12.85
CA PHE A 110 -15.76 0.59 -13.69
C PHE A 110 -17.20 0.97 -13.95
N VAL A 111 -17.60 0.92 -15.20
CA VAL A 111 -18.96 1.18 -15.66
C VAL A 111 -19.43 0.00 -16.50
N PRO A 112 -20.76 -0.25 -16.58
CA PRO A 112 -21.27 -1.31 -17.46
C PRO A 112 -21.02 -0.99 -18.94
N ARG A 113 -20.79 -2.02 -19.76
CA ARG A 113 -20.61 -1.88 -21.22
C ARG A 113 -21.98 -1.70 -21.92
N THR A 114 -22.62 -0.58 -21.66
CA THR A 114 -23.89 -0.15 -22.24
C THR A 114 -23.78 1.31 -22.70
N PRO A 115 -24.67 1.78 -23.59
CA PRO A 115 -24.66 3.19 -24.00
C PRO A 115 -24.80 4.18 -22.82
N GLU A 116 -25.45 3.77 -21.74
CA GLU A 116 -25.54 4.56 -20.51
C GLU A 116 -24.21 4.55 -19.73
N GLY A 117 -23.56 3.39 -19.62
CA GLY A 117 -22.25 3.25 -19.00
C GLY A 117 -21.17 4.05 -19.73
N GLU A 118 -21.19 4.06 -21.07
CA GLU A 118 -20.29 4.86 -21.90
C GLU A 118 -20.45 6.36 -21.60
N ARG A 119 -21.69 6.86 -21.59
CA ARG A 119 -21.97 8.25 -21.20
C ARG A 119 -21.51 8.57 -19.76
N MET A 120 -21.61 7.60 -18.85
CA MET A 120 -21.11 7.76 -17.47
C MET A 120 -19.58 7.85 -17.46
N ALA A 121 -18.87 7.01 -18.22
CA ALA A 121 -17.42 7.07 -18.37
C ALA A 121 -16.94 8.43 -18.87
N GLU A 122 -17.53 8.92 -19.95
CA GLU A 122 -17.25 10.25 -20.53
C GLU A 122 -17.45 11.37 -19.49
N ARG A 123 -18.54 11.35 -18.73
CA ARG A 123 -18.81 12.34 -17.69
C ARG A 123 -17.79 12.29 -16.55
N ILE A 124 -17.35 11.09 -16.15
CA ILE A 124 -16.31 10.92 -15.12
C ILE A 124 -14.99 11.47 -15.64
N GLU A 125 -14.61 11.15 -16.87
CA GLU A 125 -13.38 11.62 -17.52
C GLU A 125 -13.36 13.15 -17.62
N ASP A 126 -14.42 13.75 -18.15
CA ASP A 126 -14.60 15.21 -18.24
C ASP A 126 -14.50 15.87 -16.85
N GLY A 127 -15.14 15.29 -15.85
CA GLY A 127 -15.12 15.79 -14.47
C GLY A 127 -13.71 15.77 -13.88
N LEU A 128 -12.98 14.67 -14.05
CA LEU A 128 -11.60 14.54 -13.61
C LEU A 128 -10.67 15.51 -14.32
N GLN A 129 -10.84 15.68 -15.64
CA GLN A 129 -10.04 16.63 -16.42
C GLN A 129 -10.28 18.08 -15.98
N ARG A 130 -11.53 18.49 -15.72
CA ARG A 130 -11.84 19.82 -15.17
C ARG A 130 -11.21 20.04 -13.79
N LEU A 131 -11.28 19.04 -12.90
CA LEU A 131 -10.63 19.10 -11.58
C LEU A 131 -9.11 19.22 -11.70
N ARG A 132 -8.52 18.54 -12.69
CA ARG A 132 -7.09 18.61 -12.98
C ARG A 132 -6.68 20.00 -13.47
N VAL A 133 -7.36 20.51 -14.50
CA VAL A 133 -7.05 21.81 -15.13
C VAL A 133 -7.23 22.98 -14.15
N SER A 134 -8.25 22.91 -13.27
CA SER A 134 -8.49 23.92 -12.24
C SER A 134 -7.52 23.87 -11.06
N GLY A 135 -6.67 22.83 -10.96
CA GLY A 135 -5.81 22.58 -9.80
C GLY A 135 -6.55 22.06 -8.55
N GLU A 136 -7.88 21.92 -8.63
CA GLU A 136 -8.71 21.48 -7.50
C GLU A 136 -8.42 20.04 -7.11
N PHE A 137 -8.11 19.17 -8.09
CA PHE A 137 -7.72 17.79 -7.83
C PHE A 137 -6.46 17.75 -6.96
N GLU A 138 -5.43 18.48 -7.36
CA GLU A 138 -4.15 18.51 -6.64
C GLU A 138 -4.34 19.06 -5.22
N ARG A 139 -5.06 20.16 -5.06
CA ARG A 139 -5.35 20.75 -3.76
C ARG A 139 -6.05 19.77 -2.81
N ARG A 140 -7.09 19.06 -3.30
CA ARG A 140 -7.81 18.05 -2.52
C ARG A 140 -6.95 16.84 -2.22
N TYR A 141 -6.20 16.40 -3.21
CA TYR A 141 -5.31 15.25 -3.07
C TYR A 141 -4.25 15.49 -1.99
N GLN A 142 -3.58 16.63 -2.02
CA GLN A 142 -2.56 16.96 -1.02
C GLN A 142 -3.15 17.12 0.39
N ALA A 143 -4.31 17.74 0.52
CA ALA A 143 -5.00 17.83 1.81
C ALA A 143 -5.35 16.45 2.37
N TRP A 144 -5.90 15.56 1.54
CA TRP A 144 -6.21 14.18 1.92
C TRP A 144 -4.94 13.37 2.22
N LYS A 145 -3.92 13.47 1.38
CA LYS A 145 -2.62 12.81 1.57
C LYS A 145 -2.01 13.17 2.92
N LYS A 146 -1.98 14.44 3.26
CA LYS A 146 -1.51 14.92 4.57
C LYS A 146 -2.31 14.33 5.72
N LEU A 147 -3.63 14.22 5.58
CA LEU A 147 -4.51 13.64 6.59
C LEU A 147 -4.18 12.15 6.82
N VAL A 148 -4.09 11.37 5.74
CA VAL A 148 -3.96 9.91 5.85
C VAL A 148 -2.54 9.43 6.15
N LEU A 149 -1.51 10.23 5.87
CA LEU A 149 -0.12 9.90 6.13
C LEU A 149 0.46 10.61 7.37
N GLY A 150 -0.26 11.58 7.93
CA GLY A 150 0.27 12.49 8.95
C GLY A 150 0.70 11.83 10.27
N GLY A 151 0.17 10.63 10.57
CA GLY A 151 0.56 9.84 11.74
C GLY A 151 1.72 8.87 11.47
N LEU A 152 2.16 8.73 10.21
CA LEU A 152 3.21 7.80 9.83
C LEU A 152 4.58 8.46 9.87
N GLN A 153 5.55 7.74 10.42
CA GLN A 153 6.97 8.13 10.34
C GLN A 153 7.53 7.59 9.01
N LEU A 154 7.43 8.38 7.93
CA LEU A 154 7.90 8.00 6.60
C LEU A 154 9.35 8.41 6.30
N PRO A 155 9.88 9.56 6.80
CA PRO A 155 11.23 9.99 6.48
C PRO A 155 12.30 8.93 6.79
N GLY A 156 13.25 8.76 5.88
CA GLY A 156 14.39 7.85 6.05
C GLY A 156 14.09 6.35 5.84
N ARG A 157 12.87 5.97 5.47
CA ARG A 157 12.56 4.58 5.13
C ARG A 157 13.22 4.15 3.83
N THR A 158 13.72 2.93 3.81
CA THR A 158 14.20 2.29 2.57
C THR A 158 13.03 1.83 1.73
N VAL A 159 12.96 2.26 0.48
CA VAL A 159 11.92 1.89 -0.47
C VAL A 159 12.41 0.77 -1.38
N PHE A 160 11.78 -0.40 -1.31
CA PHE A 160 11.98 -1.49 -2.26
C PHE A 160 10.88 -1.44 -3.33
N ARG A 161 11.28 -1.29 -4.60
CA ARG A 161 10.35 -1.23 -5.72
C ARG A 161 10.20 -2.59 -6.37
N LEU A 162 8.96 -3.03 -6.54
CA LEU A 162 8.62 -4.30 -7.16
C LEU A 162 7.87 -4.05 -8.47
N PRO A 163 8.03 -4.89 -9.49
CA PRO A 163 7.17 -4.86 -10.66
C PRO A 163 5.77 -5.35 -10.29
N ASN A 164 4.76 -4.85 -10.99
CA ASN A 164 3.42 -5.44 -10.97
C ASN A 164 3.20 -6.21 -12.29
N PRO A 165 3.20 -7.56 -12.28
CA PRO A 165 3.00 -8.36 -13.49
C PRO A 165 1.55 -8.28 -14.03
N GLU A 166 0.61 -7.83 -13.21
CA GLU A 166 -0.81 -7.67 -13.58
C GLU A 166 -1.13 -6.24 -14.09
N LEU A 167 -0.11 -5.39 -14.22
CA LEU A 167 -0.33 -4.03 -14.71
C LEU A 167 -0.71 -4.06 -16.18
N SER A 168 -1.90 -3.50 -16.51
CA SER A 168 -2.31 -3.36 -17.90
C SER A 168 -1.30 -2.53 -18.70
N PRO A 169 -0.98 -2.91 -19.95
CA PRO A 169 -0.20 -2.07 -20.86
C PRO A 169 -0.82 -0.68 -21.08
N GLU A 170 -2.13 -0.56 -20.89
CA GLU A 170 -2.89 0.68 -21.01
C GLU A 170 -2.86 1.52 -19.71
N ALA A 171 -2.18 1.05 -18.67
CA ALA A 171 -2.07 1.80 -17.43
C ALA A 171 -1.42 3.17 -17.68
N PRO A 172 -1.97 4.26 -17.12
CA PRO A 172 -1.42 5.59 -17.34
C PRO A 172 0.04 5.67 -16.96
N SER A 173 0.88 6.20 -17.85
CA SER A 173 2.30 6.48 -17.60
C SER A 173 2.53 7.90 -17.08
N ASP A 174 1.53 8.77 -17.14
CA ASP A 174 1.60 10.17 -16.70
C ASP A 174 1.85 10.25 -15.19
N LYS A 175 2.91 10.99 -14.80
CA LYS A 175 3.29 11.23 -13.40
C LYS A 175 2.16 11.83 -12.55
N PHE A 176 1.20 12.49 -13.16
CA PHE A 176 0.02 13.01 -12.45
C PHE A 176 -0.77 11.92 -11.73
N TRP A 177 -0.83 10.70 -12.29
CA TRP A 177 -1.57 9.58 -11.70
C TRP A 177 -0.77 8.78 -10.68
N TRP A 178 0.55 9.06 -10.57
CA TRP A 178 1.47 8.34 -9.70
C TRP A 178 2.09 9.30 -8.68
N ASP A 179 1.90 9.00 -7.42
CA ASP A 179 2.66 9.63 -6.33
C ASP A 179 3.90 8.78 -6.07
N ASP A 180 5.03 9.40 -5.80
CA ASP A 180 6.28 8.71 -5.46
C ASP A 180 6.63 8.82 -3.97
N LEU A 181 5.82 9.55 -3.20
CA LEU A 181 6.08 9.90 -1.79
C LEU A 181 7.45 10.58 -1.58
N GLY A 182 8.00 11.21 -2.61
CA GLY A 182 9.35 11.76 -2.56
C GLY A 182 9.54 12.77 -1.43
N ALA A 183 8.56 13.64 -1.20
CA ALA A 183 8.59 14.64 -0.14
C ALA A 183 8.45 14.03 1.25
N GLU A 184 7.57 13.03 1.41
CA GLU A 184 7.30 12.36 2.69
C GLU A 184 8.40 11.39 3.12
N LEU A 185 9.13 10.82 2.15
CA LEU A 185 10.23 9.88 2.40
C LEU A 185 11.58 10.60 2.57
N ALA A 186 11.68 11.87 2.15
CA ALA A 186 12.89 12.66 2.32
C ALA A 186 13.21 12.85 3.80
N THR A 187 14.46 12.61 4.17
CA THR A 187 14.95 12.95 5.52
C THR A 187 15.00 14.47 5.66
N PRO A 188 14.43 15.07 6.71
CA PRO A 188 14.64 16.49 6.99
C PRO A 188 16.13 16.81 7.05
N ARG A 189 16.54 17.87 6.36
CA ARG A 189 17.92 18.39 6.43
C ARG A 189 18.18 19.09 7.73
#